data_fbf5c66316c8d2986fd537c5815f0972
#
_entry.id   fbf5c66316c8d2986fd537c5815f0972
#
_cell.length_a   1.000
_cell.length_b   1.000
_cell.length_c   1.000
_cell.angle_alpha   90.00
_cell.angle_beta   90.00
_cell.angle_gamma   90.00
#
_symmetry.space_group_name_H-M   'P 1'
#
loop_
_entity.id
_entity.type
_entity.pdbx_description
1 polymer ?
#
loop_
_entity_poly.entity_id
_entity_poly.type
_entity_poly.pdbx_seq_one_letter_code
_entity_poly.pdbx_strand_id
1 'polypeptide(L)'
;MKRVSNIYKDKKRGTWYFSVTLGYDRFGKRIQPTRRGFKTQREAKEALEELKKTFSDSQGIYLQGITFHDFYREYFFPWYKLGTVEKTYMKTDHILQRALDFFGEMHVVKIRPIHIQEFQQFLSKIHVVKKGIEQPLSPNYIKQIFNKLRVVFKRVIVLEIIEENPVDTIGKIKTQRPQVEFWTVDEFKKVYNSVYHGDFYEEFYKRLMRFIFVTGVRSEELLALQWKDFDLINGRCSVNKSIYIRTRQDYEFAETKNTSSIRIISLDRQTVEDLKTWKKTQQSIGKNIELVFSFDGLPSSPRTILSRIKKLAEIAGVKPIHMHGLRHSHVAFLIEHNKNIYAISKRLGHASIKTTLDKYGHLYPETNQALANEITRFDI
;
A
#
# COMPACT_ATOMS: atom_id res chain seq x y z
N MET A 1 -26.17 -45.91 -35.43
CA MET A 1 -24.85 -45.34 -35.07
C MET A 1 -24.40 -45.89 -33.74
N LYS A 2 -23.33 -46.70 -33.64
CA LYS A 2 -22.76 -47.17 -32.40
C LYS A 2 -22.22 -45.98 -31.58
N ARG A 3 -22.78 -45.71 -30.39
CA ARG A 3 -22.21 -44.73 -29.43
C ARG A 3 -20.80 -45.23 -29.05
N VAL A 4 -19.79 -44.53 -29.47
CA VAL A 4 -18.39 -44.79 -29.05
C VAL A 4 -18.33 -44.44 -27.55
N SER A 5 -18.24 -45.44 -26.70
CA SER A 5 -18.01 -45.27 -25.27
C SER A 5 -16.57 -44.82 -25.08
N ASN A 6 -16.35 -43.63 -24.45
CA ASN A 6 -15.03 -43.12 -24.09
C ASN A 6 -14.41 -43.83 -22.87
N ILE A 7 -15.00 -44.99 -22.47
CA ILE A 7 -14.62 -45.76 -21.29
C ILE A 7 -14.03 -47.08 -21.71
N TYR A 8 -12.83 -47.38 -21.21
CA TYR A 8 -12.05 -48.53 -21.60
C TYR A 8 -11.60 -49.35 -20.42
N LYS A 9 -11.43 -50.68 -20.60
CA LYS A 9 -10.89 -51.58 -19.58
C LYS A 9 -9.41 -51.76 -19.76
N ASP A 10 -8.61 -51.46 -18.74
CA ASP A 10 -7.20 -51.80 -18.70
C ASP A 10 -7.03 -53.26 -18.35
N LYS A 11 -6.75 -54.10 -19.38
CA LYS A 11 -6.65 -55.53 -19.23
C LYS A 11 -5.46 -55.99 -18.36
N LYS A 12 -4.39 -55.15 -18.25
CA LYS A 12 -3.22 -55.47 -17.42
C LYS A 12 -3.48 -55.22 -15.92
N ARG A 13 -4.27 -54.20 -15.60
CA ARG A 13 -4.52 -53.74 -14.22
C ARG A 13 -5.90 -54.19 -13.72
N GLY A 14 -6.77 -54.76 -14.56
CA GLY A 14 -8.13 -55.11 -14.18
C GLY A 14 -9.07 -53.95 -13.89
N THR A 15 -8.64 -52.70 -14.13
CA THR A 15 -9.35 -51.48 -13.81
C THR A 15 -9.96 -50.84 -15.05
N TRP A 16 -10.86 -49.88 -14.83
CA TRP A 16 -11.46 -49.07 -15.89
C TRP A 16 -10.83 -47.69 -15.96
N TYR A 17 -10.83 -47.10 -17.15
CA TYR A 17 -10.37 -45.74 -17.39
C TYR A 17 -11.18 -45.07 -18.49
N PHE A 18 -11.16 -43.75 -18.52
CA PHE A 18 -11.70 -42.99 -19.64
C PHE A 18 -10.69 -41.96 -20.16
N SER A 19 -10.84 -41.62 -21.43
CA SER A 19 -10.14 -40.52 -22.08
C SER A 19 -11.17 -39.76 -22.92
N VAL A 20 -11.37 -38.49 -22.65
CA VAL A 20 -12.40 -37.68 -23.30
C VAL A 20 -11.83 -36.36 -23.77
N THR A 21 -12.19 -35.97 -25.01
CA THR A 21 -11.89 -34.62 -25.50
C THR A 21 -12.97 -33.67 -24.99
N LEU A 22 -12.56 -32.69 -24.21
CA LEU A 22 -13.46 -31.69 -23.64
C LEU A 22 -13.52 -30.38 -24.47
N GLY A 23 -12.52 -30.14 -25.32
CA GLY A 23 -12.42 -28.98 -26.17
C GLY A 23 -10.97 -28.66 -26.52
N TYR A 24 -10.71 -27.40 -26.82
CA TYR A 24 -9.38 -26.87 -27.10
C TYR A 24 -9.11 -25.70 -26.17
N ASP A 25 -7.82 -25.52 -25.77
CA ASP A 25 -7.42 -24.36 -25.00
C ASP A 25 -7.34 -23.10 -25.88
N ARG A 26 -7.02 -21.97 -25.27
CA ARG A 26 -6.91 -20.66 -25.97
C ARG A 26 -5.82 -20.63 -27.07
N PHE A 27 -4.95 -21.63 -27.12
CA PHE A 27 -3.90 -21.75 -28.12
C PHE A 27 -4.22 -22.81 -29.18
N GLY A 28 -5.44 -23.39 -29.16
CA GLY A 28 -5.88 -24.41 -30.08
C GLY A 28 -5.36 -25.83 -29.74
N LYS A 29 -4.76 -26.01 -28.56
CA LYS A 29 -4.30 -27.33 -28.10
C LYS A 29 -5.47 -28.10 -27.50
N ARG A 30 -5.59 -29.37 -27.89
CA ARG A 30 -6.66 -30.29 -27.47
C ARG A 30 -6.61 -30.59 -25.98
N ILE A 31 -7.71 -30.32 -25.25
CA ILE A 31 -7.88 -30.66 -23.84
C ILE A 31 -8.46 -32.08 -23.80
N GLN A 32 -7.63 -33.05 -23.41
CA GLN A 32 -7.99 -34.49 -23.42
C GLN A 32 -7.56 -35.16 -22.10
N PRO A 33 -8.28 -34.96 -20.99
CA PRO A 33 -7.97 -35.63 -19.73
C PRO A 33 -8.22 -37.11 -19.82
N THR A 34 -7.30 -37.89 -19.20
CA THR A 34 -7.43 -39.31 -19.00
C THR A 34 -7.43 -39.62 -17.52
N ARG A 35 -8.45 -40.30 -17.03
CA ARG A 35 -8.54 -40.76 -15.60
C ARG A 35 -8.58 -42.28 -15.58
N ARG A 36 -7.78 -42.91 -14.71
CA ARG A 36 -7.58 -44.36 -14.59
C ARG A 36 -7.83 -44.85 -13.17
N GLY A 37 -7.99 -46.17 -12.99
CA GLY A 37 -8.02 -46.80 -11.69
C GLY A 37 -9.42 -47.04 -11.11
N PHE A 38 -10.48 -46.89 -11.91
CA PHE A 38 -11.84 -47.17 -11.45
C PHE A 38 -12.06 -48.71 -11.33
N LYS A 39 -12.69 -49.14 -10.26
CA LYS A 39 -12.95 -50.57 -10.03
C LYS A 39 -14.06 -51.12 -10.94
N THR A 40 -15.05 -50.27 -11.28
CA THR A 40 -16.17 -50.65 -12.13
C THR A 40 -16.34 -49.71 -13.32
N GLN A 41 -16.98 -50.18 -14.38
CA GLN A 41 -17.35 -49.35 -15.52
C GLN A 41 -18.34 -48.25 -15.14
N ARG A 42 -19.19 -48.49 -14.13
CA ARG A 42 -20.18 -47.56 -13.60
C ARG A 42 -19.49 -46.37 -12.95
N GLU A 43 -18.54 -46.63 -12.05
CA GLU A 43 -17.73 -45.55 -11.44
C GLU A 43 -16.99 -44.67 -12.48
N ALA A 44 -16.41 -45.30 -13.51
CA ALA A 44 -15.77 -44.60 -14.60
C ALA A 44 -16.75 -43.72 -15.39
N LYS A 45 -18.02 -44.17 -15.55
CA LYS A 45 -19.08 -43.45 -16.23
C LYS A 45 -19.57 -42.27 -15.42
N GLU A 46 -19.82 -42.44 -14.14
CA GLU A 46 -20.24 -41.39 -13.21
C GLU A 46 -19.18 -40.29 -13.14
N ALA A 47 -17.92 -40.66 -12.98
CA ALA A 47 -16.79 -39.70 -12.98
C ALA A 47 -16.60 -38.96 -14.34
N LEU A 48 -16.92 -39.62 -15.46
CA LEU A 48 -16.89 -38.99 -16.79
C LEU A 48 -18.04 -37.97 -16.95
N GLU A 49 -19.24 -38.29 -16.49
CA GLU A 49 -20.39 -37.40 -16.56
C GLU A 49 -20.20 -36.17 -15.68
N GLU A 50 -19.70 -36.37 -14.46
CA GLU A 50 -19.33 -35.30 -13.53
C GLU A 50 -18.28 -34.36 -14.15
N LEU A 51 -17.23 -34.93 -14.76
CA LEU A 51 -16.19 -34.17 -15.44
C LEU A 51 -16.74 -33.35 -16.61
N LYS A 52 -17.65 -33.92 -17.43
CA LYS A 52 -18.29 -33.22 -18.54
C LYS A 52 -19.20 -32.09 -18.05
N LYS A 53 -19.97 -32.32 -17.00
CA LYS A 53 -20.84 -31.31 -16.38
C LYS A 53 -20.00 -30.14 -15.88
N THR A 54 -18.97 -30.39 -15.11
CA THR A 54 -18.06 -29.37 -14.58
C THR A 54 -17.36 -28.57 -15.68
N PHE A 55 -16.98 -29.23 -16.78
CA PHE A 55 -16.37 -28.56 -17.93
C PHE A 55 -17.37 -27.69 -18.70
N SER A 56 -18.61 -28.14 -18.85
CA SER A 56 -19.69 -27.37 -19.47
C SER A 56 -20.03 -26.13 -18.63
N ASP A 57 -20.13 -26.29 -17.32
CA ASP A 57 -20.45 -25.22 -16.38
C ASP A 57 -19.32 -24.16 -16.31
N SER A 58 -18.09 -24.55 -16.56
CA SER A 58 -16.91 -23.64 -16.61
C SER A 58 -16.65 -22.99 -17.98
N GLN A 59 -17.60 -23.04 -18.92
CA GLN A 59 -17.46 -22.53 -20.28
C GLN A 59 -16.19 -23.01 -21.01
N GLY A 60 -15.67 -24.19 -20.65
CA GLY A 60 -14.49 -24.78 -21.26
C GLY A 60 -13.15 -24.38 -20.63
N ILE A 61 -13.13 -23.57 -19.58
CA ILE A 61 -11.90 -23.20 -18.86
C ILE A 61 -11.63 -24.25 -17.78
N TYR A 62 -10.77 -25.23 -18.09
CA TYR A 62 -10.40 -26.28 -17.15
C TYR A 62 -9.31 -25.81 -16.17
N LEU A 63 -9.66 -24.99 -15.20
CA LEU A 63 -8.76 -24.53 -14.13
C LEU A 63 -8.95 -25.26 -12.78
N GLN A 64 -9.78 -26.31 -12.74
CA GLN A 64 -10.06 -27.04 -11.48
C GLN A 64 -8.84 -27.76 -10.89
N GLY A 65 -7.86 -28.06 -11.72
CA GLY A 65 -6.59 -28.67 -11.30
C GLY A 65 -5.45 -27.69 -11.07
N ILE A 66 -5.70 -26.38 -11.20
CA ILE A 66 -4.61 -25.40 -11.07
C ILE A 66 -4.19 -25.25 -9.61
N THR A 67 -2.87 -25.23 -9.37
CA THR A 67 -2.33 -24.94 -8.04
C THR A 67 -2.47 -23.46 -7.72
N PHE A 68 -2.41 -23.09 -6.43
CA PHE A 68 -2.41 -21.68 -6.02
C PHE A 68 -1.19 -20.93 -6.57
N HIS A 69 -0.03 -21.58 -6.61
CA HIS A 69 1.19 -21.02 -7.18
C HIS A 69 1.02 -20.70 -8.67
N ASP A 70 0.55 -21.67 -9.47
CA ASP A 70 0.41 -21.50 -10.92
C ASP A 70 -0.68 -20.47 -11.24
N PHE A 71 -1.81 -20.51 -10.50
CA PHE A 71 -2.84 -19.49 -10.62
C PHE A 71 -2.28 -18.09 -10.33
N TYR A 72 -1.51 -17.95 -9.26
CA TYR A 72 -0.91 -16.68 -8.91
C TYR A 72 0.03 -16.15 -9.99
N ARG A 73 0.95 -17.01 -10.50
CA ARG A 73 1.98 -16.63 -11.47
C ARG A 73 1.45 -16.40 -12.87
N GLU A 74 0.50 -17.21 -13.33
CA GLU A 74 0.03 -17.21 -14.71
C GLU A 74 -1.21 -16.32 -14.93
N TYR A 75 -2.09 -16.20 -13.93
CA TYR A 75 -3.39 -15.52 -14.09
C TYR A 75 -3.52 -14.26 -13.24
N PHE A 76 -3.12 -14.31 -11.95
CA PHE A 76 -3.29 -13.17 -11.07
C PHE A 76 -2.22 -12.10 -11.26
N PHE A 77 -0.95 -12.43 -11.15
CA PHE A 77 0.13 -11.46 -11.12
C PHE A 77 0.30 -10.69 -12.43
N PRO A 78 0.24 -11.31 -13.64
CA PRO A 78 0.24 -10.57 -14.90
C PRO A 78 -0.93 -9.60 -15.03
N TRP A 79 -2.14 -10.04 -14.69
CA TRP A 79 -3.31 -9.17 -14.66
C TRP A 79 -3.17 -8.02 -13.66
N TYR A 80 -2.67 -8.31 -12.46
CA TYR A 80 -2.51 -7.30 -11.41
C TYR A 80 -1.50 -6.21 -11.79
N LYS A 81 -0.45 -6.57 -12.53
CA LYS A 81 0.53 -5.62 -13.09
C LYS A 81 -0.10 -4.61 -14.05
N LEU A 82 -1.04 -5.03 -14.89
CA LEU A 82 -1.67 -4.13 -15.87
C LEU A 82 -2.47 -3.00 -15.20
N GLY A 83 -3.03 -3.25 -14.02
CA GLY A 83 -3.87 -2.27 -13.30
C GLY A 83 -3.18 -1.56 -12.13
N THR A 84 -1.88 -1.79 -11.90
CA THR A 84 -1.20 -1.23 -10.73
C THR A 84 0.23 -0.74 -11.04
N VAL A 85 0.62 0.35 -10.37
CA VAL A 85 1.99 0.88 -10.48
C VAL A 85 3.01 -0.07 -9.87
N GLU A 86 4.25 -0.02 -10.37
CA GLU A 86 5.34 -0.94 -10.02
C GLU A 86 5.54 -1.12 -8.52
N LYS A 87 5.69 -0.05 -7.77
CA LYS A 87 5.81 -0.07 -6.30
C LYS A 87 4.72 -0.90 -5.62
N THR A 88 3.50 -0.87 -6.14
CA THR A 88 2.36 -1.57 -5.55
C THR A 88 2.37 -3.05 -5.87
N TYR A 89 2.64 -3.46 -7.12
CA TYR A 89 2.66 -4.87 -7.45
C TYR A 89 3.89 -5.57 -6.86
N MET A 90 5.07 -4.95 -6.84
CA MET A 90 6.26 -5.49 -6.19
C MET A 90 6.06 -5.71 -4.68
N LYS A 91 5.47 -4.71 -4.01
CA LYS A 91 5.11 -4.86 -2.59
C LYS A 91 4.08 -5.96 -2.36
N THR A 92 3.11 -6.11 -3.27
CA THR A 92 2.08 -7.15 -3.17
C THR A 92 2.66 -8.54 -3.36
N ASP A 93 3.56 -8.72 -4.32
CA ASP A 93 4.29 -9.98 -4.54
C ASP A 93 5.08 -10.38 -3.28
N HIS A 94 5.85 -9.46 -2.73
CA HIS A 94 6.60 -9.70 -1.48
C HIS A 94 5.68 -10.04 -0.28
N ILE A 95 4.55 -9.36 -0.13
CA ILE A 95 3.59 -9.63 0.96
C ILE A 95 2.96 -11.02 0.81
N LEU A 96 2.65 -11.44 -0.42
CA LEU A 96 1.99 -12.71 -0.71
C LEU A 96 2.94 -13.90 -0.78
N GLN A 97 4.27 -13.69 -0.71
CA GLN A 97 5.23 -14.80 -0.74
C GLN A 97 4.92 -15.84 0.34
N ARG A 98 4.56 -15.43 1.56
CA ARG A 98 4.16 -16.37 2.62
C ARG A 98 2.91 -17.17 2.32
N ALA A 99 1.98 -16.59 1.56
CA ALA A 99 0.81 -17.32 1.11
C ALA A 99 1.16 -18.30 -0.02
N LEU A 100 2.10 -17.94 -0.89
CA LEU A 100 2.64 -18.85 -1.90
C LEU A 100 3.39 -20.03 -1.26
N ASP A 101 4.19 -19.76 -0.22
CA ASP A 101 4.91 -20.81 0.52
C ASP A 101 3.97 -21.79 1.23
N PHE A 102 2.80 -21.30 1.71
CA PHE A 102 1.83 -22.12 2.46
C PHE A 102 0.83 -22.84 1.55
N PHE A 103 0.27 -22.15 0.55
CA PHE A 103 -0.80 -22.68 -0.29
C PHE A 103 -0.30 -23.18 -1.65
N GLY A 104 0.96 -22.93 -2.03
CA GLY A 104 1.45 -23.04 -3.40
C GLY A 104 1.05 -24.32 -4.11
N GLU A 105 1.26 -25.46 -3.46
CA GLU A 105 0.93 -26.79 -4.00
C GLU A 105 -0.55 -27.19 -3.90
N MET A 106 -1.36 -26.39 -3.19
CA MET A 106 -2.77 -26.69 -3.05
C MET A 106 -3.54 -26.26 -4.31
N HIS A 107 -4.44 -27.12 -4.78
CA HIS A 107 -5.37 -26.72 -5.82
C HIS A 107 -6.31 -25.61 -5.32
N VAL A 108 -6.47 -24.54 -6.10
CA VAL A 108 -7.23 -23.35 -5.74
C VAL A 108 -8.66 -23.71 -5.27
N VAL A 109 -9.33 -24.62 -5.98
CA VAL A 109 -10.68 -25.08 -5.65
C VAL A 109 -10.80 -25.85 -4.32
N LYS A 110 -9.67 -26.34 -3.79
CA LYS A 110 -9.61 -27.07 -2.52
C LYS A 110 -9.27 -26.20 -1.33
N ILE A 111 -8.92 -24.94 -1.54
CA ILE A 111 -8.63 -24.01 -0.45
C ILE A 111 -9.94 -23.57 0.20
N ARG A 112 -10.20 -24.09 1.38
CA ARG A 112 -11.40 -23.90 2.19
C ARG A 112 -11.12 -22.92 3.34
N PRO A 113 -12.17 -22.37 4.00
CA PRO A 113 -12.03 -21.51 5.19
C PRO A 113 -11.12 -22.09 6.28
N ILE A 114 -11.16 -23.42 6.48
CA ILE A 114 -10.30 -24.09 7.47
C ILE A 114 -8.82 -23.87 7.18
N HIS A 115 -8.39 -23.98 5.90
CA HIS A 115 -6.99 -23.77 5.53
C HIS A 115 -6.57 -22.28 5.69
N ILE A 116 -7.52 -21.36 5.53
CA ILE A 116 -7.27 -19.92 5.79
C ILE A 116 -7.06 -19.68 7.29
N GLN A 117 -7.81 -20.38 8.14
CA GLN A 117 -7.63 -20.34 9.59
C GLN A 117 -6.29 -20.96 10.02
N GLU A 118 -5.91 -22.09 9.43
CA GLU A 118 -4.58 -22.71 9.63
C GLU A 118 -3.45 -21.76 9.22
N PHE A 119 -3.60 -21.08 8.10
CA PHE A 119 -2.64 -20.06 7.65
C PHE A 119 -2.55 -18.89 8.65
N GLN A 120 -3.67 -18.46 9.22
CA GLN A 120 -3.66 -17.42 10.25
C GLN A 120 -2.88 -17.89 11.50
N GLN A 121 -3.09 -19.12 11.94
CA GLN A 121 -2.34 -19.71 13.05
C GLN A 121 -0.85 -19.85 12.71
N PHE A 122 -0.53 -20.29 11.50
CA PHE A 122 0.85 -20.34 11.01
C PHE A 122 1.52 -18.98 11.07
N LEU A 123 0.89 -17.91 10.55
CA LEU A 123 1.45 -16.56 10.57
C LEU A 123 1.65 -16.02 11.99
N SER A 124 0.80 -16.40 12.95
CA SER A 124 0.92 -15.96 14.35
C SER A 124 2.14 -16.56 15.07
N LYS A 125 2.64 -17.70 14.58
CA LYS A 125 3.83 -18.39 15.13
C LYS A 125 5.15 -17.92 14.50
N ILE A 126 5.09 -17.17 13.38
CA ILE A 126 6.30 -16.67 12.71
C ILE A 126 6.89 -15.52 13.51
N HIS A 127 8.18 -15.66 13.82
CA HIS A 127 9.00 -14.61 14.41
C HIS A 127 9.97 -14.05 13.36
N VAL A 128 10.24 -12.78 13.47
CA VAL A 128 11.19 -12.07 12.61
C VAL A 128 12.16 -11.27 13.47
N VAL A 129 13.41 -11.25 13.06
CA VAL A 129 14.43 -10.44 13.74
C VAL A 129 14.36 -9.01 13.23
N LYS A 130 14.06 -8.06 14.11
CA LYS A 130 14.04 -6.63 13.79
C LYS A 130 14.93 -5.88 14.79
N LYS A 131 15.94 -5.22 14.27
CA LYS A 131 16.99 -4.54 15.09
C LYS A 131 17.65 -5.46 16.11
N GLY A 132 17.91 -6.73 15.74
CA GLY A 132 18.51 -7.72 16.63
C GLY A 132 17.55 -8.35 17.66
N ILE A 133 16.28 -7.97 17.68
CA ILE A 133 15.26 -8.49 18.59
C ILE A 133 14.30 -9.37 17.80
N GLU A 134 14.12 -10.61 18.27
CA GLU A 134 13.12 -11.54 17.76
C GLU A 134 11.72 -11.13 18.23
N GLN A 135 10.79 -10.98 17.30
CA GLN A 135 9.42 -10.56 17.61
C GLN A 135 8.42 -11.20 16.64
N PRO A 136 7.18 -11.45 17.06
CA PRO A 136 6.15 -11.99 16.18
C PRO A 136 5.81 -11.01 15.07
N LEU A 137 5.22 -11.53 13.99
CA LEU A 137 4.67 -10.68 12.92
C LEU A 137 3.63 -9.72 13.50
N SER A 138 3.72 -8.45 13.12
CA SER A 138 2.75 -7.46 13.61
C SER A 138 1.33 -7.76 13.11
N PRO A 139 0.28 -7.57 13.93
CA PRO A 139 -1.11 -7.78 13.51
C PRO A 139 -1.47 -6.96 12.25
N ASN A 140 -0.91 -5.76 12.11
CA ASN A 140 -1.10 -4.93 10.92
C ASN A 140 -0.49 -5.55 9.65
N TYR A 141 0.66 -6.24 9.77
CA TYR A 141 1.27 -6.92 8.63
C TYR A 141 0.48 -8.18 8.25
N ILE A 142 0.04 -8.96 9.23
CA ILE A 142 -0.88 -10.11 9.01
C ILE A 142 -2.14 -9.63 8.29
N LYS A 143 -2.76 -8.54 8.76
CA LYS A 143 -3.94 -7.93 8.09
C LYS A 143 -3.64 -7.54 6.64
N GLN A 144 -2.45 -7.01 6.33
CA GLN A 144 -2.05 -6.70 4.96
C GLN A 144 -1.98 -7.96 4.09
N ILE A 145 -1.42 -9.07 4.60
CA ILE A 145 -1.38 -10.36 3.89
C ILE A 145 -2.81 -10.80 3.53
N PHE A 146 -3.72 -10.83 4.51
CA PHE A 146 -5.11 -11.23 4.28
C PHE A 146 -5.86 -10.31 3.32
N ASN A 147 -5.63 -8.99 3.40
CA ASN A 147 -6.23 -8.05 2.44
C ASN A 147 -5.75 -8.31 1.01
N LYS A 148 -4.49 -8.67 0.82
CA LYS A 148 -3.96 -9.01 -0.50
C LYS A 148 -4.41 -10.38 -0.97
N LEU A 149 -4.44 -11.37 -0.10
CA LEU A 149 -4.97 -12.70 -0.37
C LEU A 149 -6.45 -12.64 -0.80
N ARG A 150 -7.25 -11.78 -0.14
CA ARG A 150 -8.63 -11.52 -0.52
C ARG A 150 -8.78 -11.00 -1.96
N VAL A 151 -7.84 -10.17 -2.43
CA VAL A 151 -7.82 -9.69 -3.82
C VAL A 151 -7.49 -10.82 -4.79
N VAL A 152 -6.58 -11.76 -4.44
CA VAL A 152 -6.29 -12.95 -5.24
C VAL A 152 -7.55 -13.78 -5.41
N PHE A 153 -8.22 -14.13 -4.31
CA PHE A 153 -9.45 -14.94 -4.37
C PHE A 153 -10.63 -14.23 -5.06
N LYS A 154 -10.72 -12.90 -4.97
CA LYS A 154 -11.67 -12.14 -5.82
C LYS A 154 -11.41 -12.36 -7.31
N ARG A 155 -10.14 -12.45 -7.72
CA ARG A 155 -9.82 -12.77 -9.13
C ARG A 155 -10.18 -14.21 -9.48
N VAL A 156 -10.01 -15.15 -8.54
CA VAL A 156 -10.44 -16.54 -8.71
C VAL A 156 -11.95 -16.63 -8.98
N ILE A 157 -12.77 -15.85 -8.23
CA ILE A 157 -14.22 -15.77 -8.44
C ILE A 157 -14.57 -15.15 -9.79
N VAL A 158 -13.92 -14.03 -10.16
CA VAL A 158 -14.15 -13.37 -11.46
C VAL A 158 -13.85 -14.31 -12.64
N LEU A 159 -12.96 -15.29 -12.44
CA LEU A 159 -12.65 -16.34 -13.43
C LEU A 159 -13.52 -17.60 -13.25
N GLU A 160 -14.56 -17.53 -12.43
CA GLU A 160 -15.55 -18.59 -12.21
C GLU A 160 -14.96 -19.94 -11.76
N ILE A 161 -13.79 -19.91 -11.07
CA ILE A 161 -13.12 -21.10 -10.56
C ILE A 161 -13.74 -21.55 -9.22
N ILE A 162 -14.15 -20.58 -8.40
CA ILE A 162 -14.89 -20.77 -7.14
C ILE A 162 -16.02 -19.75 -7.05
N GLU A 163 -17.04 -20.06 -6.25
CA GLU A 163 -18.20 -19.17 -6.07
C GLU A 163 -18.00 -18.16 -4.94
N GLU A 164 -17.31 -18.57 -3.85
CA GLU A 164 -17.15 -17.76 -2.65
C GLU A 164 -15.68 -17.56 -2.28
N ASN A 165 -15.39 -16.41 -1.67
CA ASN A 165 -14.04 -16.10 -1.20
C ASN A 165 -13.79 -16.73 0.18
N PRO A 166 -12.91 -17.73 0.29
CA PRO A 166 -12.67 -18.40 1.57
C PRO A 166 -12.04 -17.48 2.62
N VAL A 167 -11.45 -16.35 2.21
CA VAL A 167 -10.85 -15.36 3.13
C VAL A 167 -11.89 -14.49 3.81
N ASP A 168 -13.09 -14.34 3.24
CA ASP A 168 -14.12 -13.47 3.82
C ASP A 168 -14.80 -14.11 5.03
N THR A 169 -14.72 -15.44 5.15
CA THR A 169 -15.36 -16.22 6.24
C THR A 169 -14.65 -16.10 7.59
N ILE A 170 -13.35 -15.79 7.62
CA ILE A 170 -12.55 -15.71 8.87
C ILE A 170 -12.70 -14.41 9.66
N GLY A 171 -13.58 -13.52 9.23
CA GLY A 171 -13.81 -12.25 9.92
C GLY A 171 -12.65 -11.24 9.78
N LYS A 172 -12.79 -10.13 10.50
CA LYS A 172 -11.79 -9.05 10.46
C LYS A 172 -10.69 -9.27 11.51
N ILE A 173 -9.42 -9.23 11.10
CA ILE A 173 -8.29 -9.22 12.02
C ILE A 173 -8.33 -7.91 12.82
N LYS A 174 -8.52 -8.05 14.14
CA LYS A 174 -8.50 -6.91 15.05
C LYS A 174 -7.09 -6.33 15.10
N THR A 175 -6.96 -5.04 14.88
CA THR A 175 -5.70 -4.31 15.01
C THR A 175 -5.95 -3.04 15.81
N GLN A 176 -5.04 -2.71 16.70
CA GLN A 176 -5.07 -1.41 17.36
C GLN A 176 -4.78 -0.34 16.31
N ARG A 177 -5.52 0.78 16.37
CA ARG A 177 -5.16 1.95 15.56
C ARG A 177 -3.86 2.52 16.15
N PRO A 178 -2.77 2.63 15.37
CA PRO A 178 -1.57 3.26 15.87
C PRO A 178 -1.88 4.71 16.21
N GLN A 179 -1.44 5.15 17.38
CA GLN A 179 -1.48 6.59 17.71
C GLN A 179 -0.62 7.35 16.71
N VAL A 180 -1.11 8.48 16.30
CA VAL A 180 -0.42 9.37 15.37
C VAL A 180 0.70 10.07 16.11
N GLU A 181 1.95 9.75 15.80
CA GLU A 181 3.11 10.41 16.38
C GLU A 181 3.35 11.75 15.70
N PHE A 182 3.44 12.82 16.47
CA PHE A 182 3.73 14.18 16.01
C PHE A 182 4.51 14.94 17.07
N TRP A 183 5.11 16.04 16.72
CA TRP A 183 5.69 17.02 17.63
C TRP A 183 4.75 18.18 17.85
N THR A 184 4.68 18.64 19.10
CA THR A 184 4.11 19.94 19.43
C THR A 184 4.97 21.06 18.85
N VAL A 185 4.49 22.30 18.89
CA VAL A 185 5.26 23.48 18.46
C VAL A 185 6.57 23.60 19.24
N ASP A 186 6.52 23.37 20.55
CA ASP A 186 7.71 23.48 21.41
C ASP A 186 8.71 22.35 21.16
N GLU A 187 8.23 21.11 20.97
CA GLU A 187 9.09 20.00 20.55
C GLU A 187 9.74 20.26 19.19
N PHE A 188 8.97 20.77 18.22
CA PHE A 188 9.51 21.16 16.92
C PHE A 188 10.58 22.26 17.05
N LYS A 189 10.33 23.31 17.85
CA LYS A 189 11.31 24.39 18.08
C LYS A 189 12.59 23.87 18.72
N LYS A 190 12.51 22.95 19.69
CA LYS A 190 13.69 22.33 20.30
C LYS A 190 14.55 21.61 19.24
N VAL A 191 13.92 20.79 18.40
CA VAL A 191 14.64 20.06 17.33
C VAL A 191 15.16 21.02 16.24
N TYR A 192 14.38 22.01 15.84
CA TYR A 192 14.76 23.02 14.85
C TYR A 192 15.97 23.86 15.30
N ASN A 193 16.04 24.22 16.57
CA ASN A 193 17.12 25.00 17.15
C ASN A 193 18.36 24.16 17.51
N SER A 194 18.25 22.84 17.57
CA SER A 194 19.40 21.92 17.76
C SER A 194 20.24 21.73 16.49
N VAL A 195 19.76 22.20 15.35
CA VAL A 195 20.48 22.11 14.09
C VAL A 195 21.66 23.08 14.10
N TYR A 196 22.86 22.57 13.81
CA TYR A 196 24.08 23.39 13.74
C TYR A 196 23.98 24.39 12.59
N HIS A 197 24.32 25.67 12.88
CA HIS A 197 24.32 26.75 11.91
C HIS A 197 25.63 26.80 11.16
N GLY A 198 25.58 27.15 9.85
CA GLY A 198 26.76 27.35 9.01
C GLY A 198 27.24 26.13 8.25
N ASP A 199 26.68 24.93 8.54
CA ASP A 199 26.89 23.75 7.71
C ASP A 199 25.82 23.64 6.63
N PHE A 200 26.23 23.44 5.38
CA PHE A 200 25.32 23.38 4.22
C PHE A 200 24.28 22.25 4.33
N TYR A 201 24.70 21.09 4.80
CA TYR A 201 23.80 19.94 4.94
C TYR A 201 22.82 20.13 6.10
N GLU A 202 23.29 20.70 7.20
CA GLU A 202 22.42 21.01 8.36
C GLU A 202 21.35 22.03 7.98
N GLU A 203 21.74 23.09 7.27
CA GLU A 203 20.83 24.10 6.76
C GLU A 203 19.79 23.52 5.77
N PHE A 204 20.18 22.51 4.99
CA PHE A 204 19.24 21.74 4.16
C PHE A 204 18.18 21.03 4.99
N TYR A 205 18.59 20.25 6.01
CA TYR A 205 17.65 19.53 6.86
C TYR A 205 16.73 20.45 7.65
N LYS A 206 17.26 21.57 8.11
CA LYS A 206 16.51 22.60 8.82
C LYS A 206 15.36 23.14 7.96
N ARG A 207 15.64 23.55 6.72
CA ARG A 207 14.64 24.04 5.78
C ARG A 207 13.64 22.98 5.38
N LEU A 208 14.09 21.77 5.14
CA LEU A 208 13.24 20.63 4.83
C LEU A 208 12.23 20.35 5.96
N MET A 209 12.68 20.24 7.20
CA MET A 209 11.81 20.02 8.36
C MET A 209 10.80 21.16 8.52
N ARG A 210 11.27 22.42 8.44
CA ARG A 210 10.39 23.57 8.56
C ARG A 210 9.34 23.59 7.46
N PHE A 211 9.73 23.33 6.21
CA PHE A 211 8.80 23.33 5.08
C PHE A 211 7.69 22.29 5.25
N ILE A 212 8.02 21.06 5.67
CA ILE A 212 6.98 20.05 5.96
C ILE A 212 6.08 20.52 7.11
N PHE A 213 6.67 21.05 8.19
CA PHE A 213 5.91 21.50 9.36
C PHE A 213 4.93 22.62 9.03
N VAL A 214 5.31 23.60 8.19
CA VAL A 214 4.44 24.75 7.88
C VAL A 214 3.47 24.50 6.71
N THR A 215 3.72 23.50 5.86
CA THR A 215 2.88 23.23 4.68
C THR A 215 2.09 21.93 4.76
N GLY A 216 2.55 20.97 5.53
CA GLY A 216 1.93 19.66 5.65
C GLY A 216 2.03 18.80 4.37
N VAL A 217 2.96 19.06 3.45
CA VAL A 217 3.16 18.23 2.25
C VAL A 217 3.57 16.80 2.60
N ARG A 218 3.25 15.85 1.71
CA ARG A 218 3.72 14.47 1.86
C ARG A 218 5.21 14.38 1.53
N SER A 219 5.92 13.42 2.10
CA SER A 219 7.35 13.23 1.84
C SER A 219 7.69 13.05 0.36
N GLU A 220 6.87 12.30 -0.37
CA GLU A 220 7.06 12.05 -1.81
C GLU A 220 6.71 13.29 -2.67
N GLU A 221 5.78 14.13 -2.22
CA GLU A 221 5.47 15.43 -2.83
C GLU A 221 6.64 16.40 -2.58
N LEU A 222 7.11 16.52 -1.34
CA LEU A 222 8.23 17.37 -0.96
C LEU A 222 9.47 17.15 -1.84
N LEU A 223 9.88 15.87 -1.98
CA LEU A 223 11.08 15.51 -2.74
C LEU A 223 10.91 15.67 -4.26
N ALA A 224 9.66 15.82 -4.73
CA ALA A 224 9.34 16.10 -6.12
C ALA A 224 9.33 17.60 -6.47
N LEU A 225 9.33 18.48 -5.47
CA LEU A 225 9.23 19.93 -5.69
C LEU A 225 10.44 20.47 -6.44
N GLN A 226 10.17 21.19 -7.51
CA GLN A 226 11.14 21.90 -8.34
C GLN A 226 10.95 23.41 -8.20
N TRP A 227 11.97 24.21 -8.50
CA TRP A 227 11.86 25.67 -8.41
C TRP A 227 10.75 26.26 -9.29
N LYS A 228 10.42 25.63 -10.41
CA LYS A 228 9.29 26.03 -11.27
C LYS A 228 7.92 25.85 -10.61
N ASP A 229 7.82 25.06 -9.55
CA ASP A 229 6.57 24.85 -8.81
C ASP A 229 6.29 25.99 -7.79
N PHE A 230 7.21 26.96 -7.67
CA PHE A 230 7.15 28.06 -6.71
C PHE A 230 6.96 29.41 -7.39
N ASP A 231 5.94 30.13 -6.98
CA ASP A 231 5.80 31.56 -7.19
C ASP A 231 6.20 32.28 -5.89
N LEU A 232 7.50 32.63 -5.80
CA LEU A 232 8.06 33.29 -4.62
C LEU A 232 7.70 34.78 -4.53
N ILE A 233 7.08 35.36 -5.56
CA ILE A 233 6.59 36.74 -5.55
C ILE A 233 5.25 36.75 -4.78
N ASN A 234 4.33 35.86 -5.16
CA ASN A 234 3.01 35.77 -4.57
C ASN A 234 2.94 34.76 -3.38
N GLY A 235 4.08 34.17 -2.99
CA GLY A 235 4.14 33.22 -1.87
C GLY A 235 3.31 31.95 -2.09
N ARG A 236 3.44 31.30 -3.25
CA ARG A 236 2.65 30.12 -3.61
C ARG A 236 3.53 28.93 -3.99
N CYS A 237 3.10 27.73 -3.61
CA CYS A 237 3.71 26.47 -4.01
C CYS A 237 2.65 25.57 -4.66
N SER A 238 2.91 25.12 -5.89
CA SER A 238 2.06 24.17 -6.61
C SER A 238 2.50 22.76 -6.31
N VAL A 239 1.65 21.96 -5.69
CA VAL A 239 1.87 20.53 -5.43
C VAL A 239 1.04 19.74 -6.45
N ASN A 240 1.69 19.22 -7.50
CA ASN A 240 1.03 18.57 -8.63
C ASN A 240 1.63 17.19 -8.97
N LYS A 241 2.71 16.79 -8.32
CA LYS A 241 3.43 15.55 -8.58
C LYS A 241 4.01 14.95 -7.29
N SER A 242 4.39 13.72 -7.39
CA SER A 242 5.18 12.99 -6.40
C SER A 242 6.40 12.36 -7.07
N ILE A 243 7.35 11.85 -6.30
CA ILE A 243 8.52 11.17 -6.82
C ILE A 243 8.56 9.73 -6.32
N TYR A 244 8.89 8.82 -7.22
CA TYR A 244 9.24 7.44 -6.88
C TYR A 244 10.74 7.25 -7.07
N ILE A 245 11.45 6.96 -5.99
CA ILE A 245 12.91 6.83 -5.97
C ILE A 245 13.22 5.35 -5.78
N ARG A 246 13.82 4.69 -6.78
CA ARG A 246 14.41 3.35 -6.70
C ARG A 246 15.83 3.45 -6.18
N THR A 247 16.63 4.29 -6.82
CA THR A 247 17.94 4.77 -6.37
C THR A 247 18.01 6.27 -6.56
N ARG A 248 19.09 6.93 -6.11
CA ARG A 248 19.23 8.37 -6.34
C ARG A 248 19.34 8.73 -7.83
N GLN A 249 19.88 7.83 -8.65
CA GLN A 249 20.03 7.97 -10.10
C GLN A 249 18.83 7.45 -10.88
N ASP A 250 18.08 6.49 -10.30
CA ASP A 250 16.88 5.90 -10.91
C ASP A 250 15.64 6.36 -10.13
N TYR A 251 15.00 7.39 -10.64
CA TYR A 251 13.77 7.93 -10.08
C TYR A 251 12.86 8.44 -11.19
N GLU A 252 11.57 8.49 -10.88
CA GLU A 252 10.57 9.02 -11.78
C GLU A 252 9.58 9.94 -11.06
N PHE A 253 9.13 10.98 -11.76
CA PHE A 253 8.01 11.78 -11.31
C PHE A 253 6.71 11.05 -11.69
N ALA A 254 5.84 10.90 -10.71
CA ALA A 254 4.51 10.34 -10.90
C ALA A 254 3.46 11.45 -10.71
N GLU A 255 2.47 11.47 -11.57
CA GLU A 255 1.29 12.29 -11.32
C GLU A 255 0.64 11.89 -9.99
N THR A 256 0.02 12.84 -9.32
CA THR A 256 -0.69 12.53 -8.07
C THR A 256 -1.84 11.59 -8.35
N LYS A 257 -1.95 10.51 -7.57
CA LYS A 257 -2.95 9.42 -7.74
C LYS A 257 -4.41 9.90 -7.80
N ASN A 258 -4.69 11.10 -7.27
CA ASN A 258 -6.03 11.69 -7.24
C ASN A 258 -5.94 13.18 -7.61
N THR A 259 -6.87 13.66 -8.38
CA THR A 259 -7.02 15.09 -8.72
C THR A 259 -7.10 15.99 -7.48
N SER A 260 -7.67 15.50 -6.38
CA SER A 260 -7.72 16.21 -5.09
C SER A 260 -6.34 16.45 -4.45
N SER A 261 -5.30 15.73 -4.88
CA SER A 261 -3.94 15.92 -4.41
C SER A 261 -3.24 17.11 -5.08
N ILE A 262 -3.73 17.53 -6.26
CA ILE A 262 -3.25 18.74 -6.95
C ILE A 262 -3.81 19.95 -6.22
N ARG A 263 -2.91 20.78 -5.71
CA ARG A 263 -3.28 21.96 -4.92
C ARG A 263 -2.20 23.02 -4.92
N ILE A 264 -2.63 24.25 -4.65
CA ILE A 264 -1.74 25.38 -4.38
C ILE A 264 -1.72 25.63 -2.88
N ILE A 265 -0.52 25.73 -2.30
CA ILE A 265 -0.31 26.03 -0.89
C ILE A 265 0.23 27.45 -0.79
N SER A 266 -0.47 28.34 -0.06
CA SER A 266 0.05 29.66 0.29
C SER A 266 1.12 29.51 1.38
N LEU A 267 2.25 30.19 1.18
CA LEU A 267 3.41 30.19 2.05
C LEU A 267 3.42 31.46 2.91
N ASP A 268 3.87 31.33 4.13
CA ASP A 268 4.14 32.47 4.99
C ASP A 268 5.41 33.21 4.54
N ARG A 269 5.51 34.51 4.92
CA ARG A 269 6.62 35.37 4.52
C ARG A 269 7.99 34.79 4.88
N GLN A 270 8.13 34.20 6.08
CA GLN A 270 9.40 33.63 6.51
C GLN A 270 9.81 32.43 5.64
N THR A 271 8.86 31.57 5.26
CA THR A 271 9.11 30.44 4.35
C THR A 271 9.56 30.91 2.98
N VAL A 272 8.97 31.99 2.47
CA VAL A 272 9.39 32.58 1.17
C VAL A 272 10.83 33.08 1.25
N GLU A 273 11.20 33.80 2.29
CA GLU A 273 12.57 34.33 2.46
C GLU A 273 13.59 33.20 2.68
N ASP A 274 13.25 32.18 3.47
CA ASP A 274 14.08 30.98 3.62
C ASP A 274 14.33 30.28 2.28
N LEU A 275 13.30 30.15 1.44
CA LEU A 275 13.43 29.55 0.11
C LEU A 275 14.24 30.39 -0.85
N LYS A 276 14.10 31.73 -0.84
CA LYS A 276 14.93 32.64 -1.64
C LYS A 276 16.41 32.52 -1.25
N THR A 277 16.68 32.48 0.04
CA THR A 277 18.05 32.30 0.56
C THR A 277 18.60 30.93 0.14
N TRP A 278 17.81 29.88 0.27
CA TRP A 278 18.19 28.53 -0.13
C TRP A 278 18.49 28.43 -1.64
N LYS A 279 17.66 29.04 -2.48
CA LYS A 279 17.90 29.12 -3.93
C LYS A 279 19.25 29.75 -4.26
N LYS A 280 19.61 30.87 -3.61
CA LYS A 280 20.91 31.50 -3.76
C LYS A 280 22.07 30.58 -3.32
N THR A 281 21.88 29.87 -2.19
CA THR A 281 22.85 28.90 -1.68
C THR A 281 23.07 27.74 -2.65
N GLN A 282 21.99 27.20 -3.25
CA GLN A 282 22.12 26.15 -4.27
C GLN A 282 22.82 26.67 -5.54
N GLN A 283 22.56 27.91 -5.97
CA GLN A 283 23.19 28.54 -7.13
C GLN A 283 24.70 28.77 -6.92
N SER A 284 25.13 29.06 -5.69
CA SER A 284 26.56 29.27 -5.37
C SER A 284 27.42 28.00 -5.50
N ILE A 285 26.80 26.80 -5.54
CA ILE A 285 27.49 25.52 -5.74
C ILE A 285 27.86 25.30 -7.22
N GLY A 286 27.44 26.19 -8.13
CA GLY A 286 27.79 26.16 -9.55
C GLY A 286 27.02 25.09 -10.38
N LYS A 287 25.97 24.48 -9.83
CA LYS A 287 25.10 23.53 -10.53
C LYS A 287 23.69 24.09 -10.69
N ASN A 288 23.10 23.88 -11.86
CA ASN A 288 21.69 24.20 -12.06
C ASN A 288 20.82 23.09 -11.38
N ILE A 289 20.50 23.31 -10.11
CA ILE A 289 19.70 22.37 -9.31
C ILE A 289 18.22 22.73 -9.46
N GLU A 290 17.46 21.88 -10.12
CA GLU A 290 16.01 22.05 -10.28
C GLU A 290 15.22 21.68 -9.04
N LEU A 291 15.62 20.58 -8.35
CA LEU A 291 14.95 20.10 -7.14
C LEU A 291 15.21 21.02 -5.95
N VAL A 292 14.16 21.52 -5.33
CA VAL A 292 14.27 22.44 -4.19
C VAL A 292 14.93 21.77 -2.99
N PHE A 293 14.53 20.54 -2.68
CA PHE A 293 15.07 19.77 -1.56
C PHE A 293 16.13 18.75 -2.05
N SER A 294 17.17 19.28 -2.64
CA SER A 294 18.36 18.59 -3.10
C SER A 294 19.60 19.42 -2.82
N PHE A 295 20.74 18.77 -2.64
CA PHE A 295 22.03 19.42 -2.45
C PHE A 295 23.02 19.19 -3.61
N ASP A 296 22.69 18.33 -4.58
CA ASP A 296 23.56 17.97 -5.69
C ASP A 296 22.82 17.78 -7.03
N GLY A 297 21.51 18.09 -7.06
CA GLY A 297 20.63 17.93 -8.23
C GLY A 297 19.90 16.60 -8.28
N LEU A 298 20.29 15.61 -7.45
CA LEU A 298 19.63 14.32 -7.34
C LEU A 298 18.64 14.30 -6.18
N PRO A 299 17.61 13.46 -6.23
CA PRO A 299 16.67 13.32 -5.13
C PRO A 299 17.38 12.87 -3.84
N SER A 300 17.02 13.49 -2.73
CA SER A 300 17.52 13.09 -1.42
C SER A 300 16.89 11.78 -0.97
N SER A 301 17.71 10.88 -0.40
CA SER A 301 17.22 9.59 0.10
C SER A 301 16.25 9.77 1.28
N PRO A 302 15.01 9.27 1.21
CA PRO A 302 14.08 9.33 2.35
C PRO A 302 14.62 8.68 3.62
N ARG A 303 15.44 7.63 3.46
CA ARG A 303 16.08 6.91 4.59
C ARG A 303 17.12 7.79 5.29
N THR A 304 17.94 8.50 4.52
CA THR A 304 18.96 9.41 5.06
C THR A 304 18.31 10.58 5.79
N ILE A 305 17.27 11.18 5.18
CA ILE A 305 16.50 12.25 5.83
C ILE A 305 15.90 11.79 7.14
N LEU A 306 15.24 10.61 7.14
CA LEU A 306 14.65 10.05 8.36
C LEU A 306 15.69 9.79 9.45
N SER A 307 16.85 9.25 9.07
CA SER A 307 17.95 9.01 10.01
C SER A 307 18.42 10.31 10.66
N ARG A 308 18.55 11.38 9.85
CA ARG A 308 18.98 12.70 10.35
C ARG A 308 17.94 13.33 11.27
N ILE A 309 16.66 13.32 10.88
CA ILE A 309 15.56 13.85 11.72
C ILE A 309 15.54 13.14 13.08
N LYS A 310 15.71 11.81 13.10
CA LYS A 310 15.77 11.06 14.36
C LYS A 310 16.95 11.44 15.24
N LYS A 311 18.14 11.57 14.65
CA LYS A 311 19.34 12.01 15.38
C LYS A 311 19.17 13.42 15.94
N LEU A 312 18.58 14.35 15.21
CA LEU A 312 18.30 15.70 15.69
C LEU A 312 17.28 15.69 16.84
N ALA A 313 16.26 14.82 16.77
CA ALA A 313 15.30 14.65 17.84
C ALA A 313 15.98 14.10 19.13
N GLU A 314 16.86 13.13 18.98
CA GLU A 314 17.65 12.57 20.11
C GLU A 314 18.54 13.66 20.75
N ILE A 315 19.24 14.47 19.94
CA ILE A 315 20.07 15.59 20.42
C ILE A 315 19.22 16.61 21.18
N ALA A 316 18.00 16.90 20.71
CA ALA A 316 17.08 17.84 21.32
C ALA A 316 16.33 17.27 22.54
N GLY A 317 16.53 16.00 22.89
CA GLY A 317 15.78 15.32 23.95
C GLY A 317 14.30 15.17 23.65
N VAL A 318 13.91 15.07 22.37
CA VAL A 318 12.55 14.93 21.89
C VAL A 318 12.34 13.54 21.30
N LYS A 319 11.13 12.97 21.44
CA LYS A 319 10.82 11.67 20.86
C LYS A 319 11.03 11.69 19.33
N PRO A 320 11.70 10.66 18.76
CA PRO A 320 11.88 10.59 17.31
C PRO A 320 10.56 10.30 16.60
N ILE A 321 10.30 10.99 15.50
CA ILE A 321 9.14 10.75 14.61
C ILE A 321 9.60 10.46 13.18
N HIS A 322 8.68 9.96 12.36
CA HIS A 322 8.89 9.82 10.92
C HIS A 322 8.67 11.15 10.18
N MET A 323 9.16 11.28 8.94
CA MET A 323 8.88 12.46 8.09
C MET A 323 7.37 12.77 8.00
N HIS A 324 6.55 11.74 7.90
CA HIS A 324 5.09 11.90 7.91
C HIS A 324 4.56 12.43 9.25
N GLY A 325 5.30 12.21 10.34
CA GLY A 325 5.02 12.80 11.65
C GLY A 325 5.08 14.34 11.65
N LEU A 326 5.99 14.96 10.87
CA LEU A 326 6.02 16.41 10.70
C LEU A 326 4.74 16.95 10.02
N ARG A 327 4.19 16.21 9.06
CA ARG A 327 2.87 16.53 8.49
C ARG A 327 1.76 16.37 9.54
N HIS A 328 1.87 15.38 10.41
CA HIS A 328 0.95 15.22 11.53
C HIS A 328 1.06 16.39 12.52
N SER A 329 2.29 16.87 12.78
CA SER A 329 2.54 18.06 13.60
C SER A 329 1.88 19.31 13.00
N HIS A 330 1.95 19.50 11.68
CA HIS A 330 1.24 20.58 10.99
C HIS A 330 -0.27 20.54 11.27
N VAL A 331 -0.87 19.35 11.17
CA VAL A 331 -2.31 19.19 11.40
C VAL A 331 -2.66 19.46 12.87
N ALA A 332 -1.90 18.88 13.81
CA ALA A 332 -2.09 19.10 15.23
C ALA A 332 -2.01 20.60 15.58
N PHE A 333 -1.00 21.30 15.04
CA PHE A 333 -0.87 22.75 15.18
C PHE A 333 -2.10 23.52 14.69
N LEU A 334 -2.64 23.17 13.51
CA LEU A 334 -3.81 23.87 12.97
C LEU A 334 -5.08 23.58 13.77
N ILE A 335 -5.23 22.36 14.30
CA ILE A 335 -6.36 21.98 15.16
C ILE A 335 -6.28 22.72 16.50
N GLU A 336 -5.12 22.75 17.14
CA GLU A 336 -4.86 23.48 18.38
C GLU A 336 -5.23 24.97 18.26
N HIS A 337 -5.02 25.54 17.05
CA HIS A 337 -5.40 26.93 16.74
C HIS A 337 -6.82 27.04 16.16
N ASN A 338 -7.70 26.08 16.42
CA ASN A 338 -9.11 26.07 16.04
C ASN A 338 -9.37 26.33 14.54
N LYS A 339 -8.48 25.86 13.65
CA LYS A 339 -8.69 26.01 12.21
C LYS A 339 -9.72 25.00 11.71
N ASN A 340 -10.54 25.45 10.77
CA ASN A 340 -11.61 24.64 10.19
C ASN A 340 -11.06 23.35 9.55
N ILE A 341 -11.62 22.20 9.93
CA ILE A 341 -11.19 20.87 9.47
C ILE A 341 -11.28 20.72 7.96
N TYR A 342 -12.25 21.37 7.32
CA TYR A 342 -12.38 21.37 5.85
C TYR A 342 -11.21 22.10 5.20
N ALA A 343 -10.83 23.28 5.72
CA ALA A 343 -9.66 24.02 5.24
C ALA A 343 -8.37 23.21 5.43
N ILE A 344 -8.21 22.55 6.58
CA ILE A 344 -7.09 21.64 6.84
C ILE A 344 -7.09 20.50 5.82
N SER A 345 -8.21 19.83 5.59
CA SER A 345 -8.34 18.72 4.62
C SER A 345 -7.97 19.14 3.20
N LYS A 346 -8.42 20.31 2.76
CA LYS A 346 -8.09 20.88 1.45
C LYS A 346 -6.60 21.22 1.34
N ARG A 347 -6.01 21.87 2.35
CA ARG A 347 -4.57 22.18 2.39
C ARG A 347 -3.71 20.94 2.30
N LEU A 348 -4.14 19.85 2.92
CA LEU A 348 -3.46 18.56 2.90
C LEU A 348 -3.65 17.77 1.58
N GLY A 349 -4.64 18.13 0.77
CA GLY A 349 -5.01 17.37 -0.43
C GLY A 349 -5.57 15.99 -0.08
N HIS A 350 -6.48 15.92 0.88
CA HIS A 350 -7.24 14.70 1.16
C HIS A 350 -8.49 14.65 0.26
N ALA A 351 -8.74 13.51 -0.38
CA ALA A 351 -9.92 13.32 -1.22
C ALA A 351 -11.23 13.38 -0.42
N SER A 352 -11.18 13.07 0.88
CA SER A 352 -12.33 13.09 1.78
C SER A 352 -11.94 13.68 3.14
N ILE A 353 -12.79 14.56 3.66
CA ILE A 353 -12.66 15.12 5.00
C ILE A 353 -12.64 14.02 6.08
N LYS A 354 -13.33 12.90 5.82
CA LYS A 354 -13.34 11.72 6.70
C LYS A 354 -11.92 11.23 7.00
N THR A 355 -11.00 11.29 6.01
CA THR A 355 -9.60 10.90 6.21
C THR A 355 -8.91 11.76 7.28
N THR A 356 -9.26 13.05 7.36
CA THR A 356 -8.73 13.97 8.37
C THR A 356 -9.39 13.70 9.73
N LEU A 357 -10.71 13.56 9.76
CA LEU A 357 -11.48 13.28 10.99
C LEU A 357 -11.07 11.92 11.61
N ASP A 358 -10.99 10.86 10.83
CA ASP A 358 -10.62 9.53 11.32
C ASP A 358 -9.22 9.48 11.98
N LYS A 359 -8.31 10.38 11.54
CA LYS A 359 -6.94 10.43 12.06
C LYS A 359 -6.76 11.42 13.20
N TYR A 360 -7.45 12.55 13.16
CA TYR A 360 -7.15 13.69 14.02
C TYR A 360 -8.37 14.19 14.81
N GLY A 361 -9.55 13.60 14.62
CA GLY A 361 -10.76 14.03 15.31
C GLY A 361 -10.63 14.04 16.84
N HIS A 362 -9.82 13.11 17.37
CA HIS A 362 -9.54 13.01 18.80
C HIS A 362 -8.66 14.17 19.36
N LEU A 363 -8.05 14.97 18.49
CA LEU A 363 -7.25 16.14 18.90
C LEU A 363 -8.11 17.41 19.08
N TYR A 364 -9.37 17.39 18.59
CA TYR A 364 -10.27 18.49 18.88
C TYR A 364 -10.65 18.44 20.36
N PRO A 365 -10.58 19.59 21.08
CA PRO A 365 -11.03 19.66 22.47
C PRO A 365 -12.50 19.26 22.56
N GLU A 366 -12.91 18.71 23.71
CA GLU A 366 -14.32 18.45 23.98
C GLU A 366 -15.08 19.76 23.93
N THR A 367 -15.84 19.94 22.84
CA THR A 367 -16.42 21.24 22.47
C THR A 367 -17.76 21.51 23.11
N ASN A 368 -18.36 20.52 23.80
CA ASN A 368 -19.75 20.68 24.29
C ASN A 368 -19.89 21.84 25.30
N GLN A 369 -19.02 21.92 26.31
CA GLN A 369 -19.05 23.00 27.27
C GLN A 369 -18.62 24.35 26.66
N ALA A 370 -17.63 24.32 25.74
CA ALA A 370 -17.19 25.50 25.02
C ALA A 370 -18.31 26.07 24.13
N LEU A 371 -19.05 25.20 23.44
CA LEU A 371 -20.22 25.58 22.64
C LEU A 371 -21.32 26.15 23.50
N ALA A 372 -21.63 25.54 24.64
CA ALA A 372 -22.62 26.06 25.59
C ALA A 372 -22.22 27.46 26.11
N ASN A 373 -20.96 27.65 26.47
CA ASN A 373 -20.46 28.96 26.94
C ASN A 373 -20.49 30.01 25.81
N GLU A 374 -20.28 29.60 24.57
CA GLU A 374 -20.35 30.50 23.41
C GLU A 374 -21.80 30.93 23.13
N ILE A 375 -22.76 30.00 23.20
CA ILE A 375 -24.19 30.31 23.05
C ILE A 375 -24.63 31.33 24.11
N THR A 376 -24.17 31.20 25.36
CA THR A 376 -24.48 32.14 26.43
C THR A 376 -24.04 33.58 26.14
N ARG A 377 -23.00 33.77 25.28
CA ARG A 377 -22.54 35.12 24.88
C ARG A 377 -23.46 35.83 23.90
N PHE A 378 -24.40 35.11 23.29
CA PHE A 378 -25.37 35.68 22.35
C PHE A 378 -26.69 36.07 23.01
N ASP A 379 -26.80 36.03 24.37
CA ASP A 379 -28.00 36.37 25.15
C ASP A 379 -29.30 35.70 24.63
N ILE A 380 -29.22 34.43 24.20
CA ILE A 380 -30.32 33.61 23.72
C ILE A 380 -30.80 32.71 24.86
#